data_1906d4f2c533e65c2d6c4a3a10ba82b2
#
_entry.id   1906d4f2c533e65c2d6c4a3a10ba82b2
#
_cell.length_a   1.000
_cell.length_b   1.000
_cell.length_c   1.000
_cell.angle_alpha   90.00
_cell.angle_beta   90.00
_cell.angle_gamma   90.00
#
_symmetry.space_group_name_H-M   'P 1'
#
loop_
_entity.id
_entity.type
_entity.pdbx_description
1 polymer ?
#
loop_
_entity_poly.entity_id
_entity_poly.type
_entity_poly.pdbx_seq_one_letter_code
_entity_poly.pdbx_strand_id
1 'polypeptide(L)'
;MKRIAIIGASTGQLPLCKKAHEMGLESYCFAWPKDAICKEYVDHFIPISIFEMDEIVRYCQEINVDGVVSNASETTALVVAYVAEKLGKQATSYQAILNIQNKEFVRQKTNGIEGLGHVRFTVGKLNDIIPTFPYPYVLKPLKGASKKGVNFVSGIKSCITVPDDLKDGLFMAEEYISGQEYSIESISFNDRHDIIQITEKVTTGAPHFVELEHHQPAHLSPSIEKKIRNIIPPILSSVNFSNGAS
;
A
#
# COMPACT_ATOMS: atom_id res chain seq x y z
N MET A 1 -10.49 -12.55 -27.34
CA MET A 1 -10.43 -11.36 -26.47
C MET A 1 -9.62 -11.72 -25.23
N LYS A 2 -8.77 -10.84 -24.70
CA LYS A 2 -8.03 -11.13 -23.46
C LYS A 2 -8.97 -10.96 -22.27
N ARG A 3 -8.82 -11.84 -21.26
CA ARG A 3 -9.62 -11.88 -20.03
C ARG A 3 -8.84 -11.33 -18.86
N ILE A 4 -9.47 -10.44 -18.09
CA ILE A 4 -8.84 -9.85 -16.91
C ILE A 4 -9.69 -10.05 -15.66
N ALA A 5 -9.08 -10.55 -14.59
CA ALA A 5 -9.70 -10.60 -13.28
C ALA A 5 -9.44 -9.29 -12.53
N ILE A 6 -10.50 -8.64 -12.06
CA ILE A 6 -10.45 -7.42 -11.25
C ILE A 6 -10.85 -7.77 -9.83
N ILE A 7 -9.97 -7.50 -8.87
CA ILE A 7 -10.21 -7.80 -7.47
C ILE A 7 -10.73 -6.56 -6.74
N GLY A 8 -11.95 -6.66 -6.17
CA GLY A 8 -12.65 -5.57 -5.51
C GLY A 8 -13.58 -4.79 -6.46
N ALA A 9 -14.64 -4.21 -5.92
CA ALA A 9 -15.70 -3.54 -6.68
C ALA A 9 -16.16 -2.21 -6.07
N SER A 10 -15.29 -1.54 -5.31
CA SER A 10 -15.59 -0.23 -4.71
C SER A 10 -15.40 0.91 -5.71
N THR A 11 -15.70 2.15 -5.27
CA THR A 11 -15.40 3.36 -6.05
C THR A 11 -13.95 3.47 -6.48
N GLY A 12 -13.02 2.95 -5.68
CA GLY A 12 -11.59 2.95 -6.00
C GLY A 12 -11.26 2.12 -7.25
N GLN A 13 -11.94 0.99 -7.48
CA GLN A 13 -11.72 0.14 -8.65
C GLN A 13 -12.48 0.60 -9.91
N LEU A 14 -13.44 1.53 -9.77
CA LEU A 14 -14.27 1.96 -10.90
C LEU A 14 -13.47 2.49 -12.12
N PRO A 15 -12.43 3.34 -11.94
CA PRO A 15 -11.59 3.76 -13.07
C PRO A 15 -10.92 2.59 -13.80
N LEU A 16 -10.50 1.57 -13.05
CA LEU A 16 -9.88 0.36 -13.60
C LEU A 16 -10.87 -0.46 -14.45
N CYS A 17 -12.11 -0.63 -13.97
CA CYS A 17 -13.16 -1.32 -14.69
C CYS A 17 -13.48 -0.61 -16.03
N LYS A 18 -13.64 0.72 -15.99
CA LYS A 18 -13.84 1.52 -17.20
C LYS A 18 -12.68 1.38 -18.17
N LYS A 19 -11.45 1.40 -17.66
CA LYS A 19 -10.25 1.26 -18.49
C LYS A 19 -10.14 -0.12 -19.14
N ALA A 20 -10.51 -1.19 -18.43
CA ALA A 20 -10.56 -2.54 -18.99
C ALA A 20 -11.53 -2.60 -20.18
N HIS A 21 -12.71 -2.00 -20.05
CA HIS A 21 -13.71 -1.91 -21.13
C HIS A 21 -13.16 -1.11 -22.33
N GLU A 22 -12.56 0.08 -22.12
CA GLU A 22 -11.94 0.89 -23.17
C GLU A 22 -10.84 0.14 -23.94
N MET A 23 -10.11 -0.74 -23.24
CA MET A 23 -9.07 -1.58 -23.84
C MET A 23 -9.62 -2.81 -24.58
N GLY A 24 -10.93 -3.03 -24.59
CA GLY A 24 -11.56 -4.21 -25.20
C GLY A 24 -11.20 -5.51 -24.47
N LEU A 25 -10.97 -5.46 -23.15
CA LEU A 25 -10.73 -6.64 -22.35
C LEU A 25 -12.07 -7.21 -21.85
N GLU A 26 -12.20 -8.53 -21.80
CA GLU A 26 -13.32 -9.20 -21.13
C GLU A 26 -13.05 -9.22 -19.63
N SER A 27 -13.85 -8.50 -18.86
CA SER A 27 -13.62 -8.22 -17.45
C SER A 27 -14.45 -9.09 -16.51
N TYR A 28 -13.78 -9.70 -15.52
CA TYR A 28 -14.37 -10.52 -14.46
C TYR A 28 -14.06 -9.88 -13.11
N CYS A 29 -15.06 -9.32 -12.44
CA CYS A 29 -14.89 -8.60 -11.18
C CYS A 29 -15.31 -9.45 -9.99
N PHE A 30 -14.40 -9.66 -9.04
CA PHE A 30 -14.60 -10.48 -7.84
C PHE A 30 -14.78 -9.57 -6.62
N ALA A 31 -15.93 -9.63 -5.99
CA ALA A 31 -16.20 -8.88 -4.77
C ALA A 31 -17.43 -9.40 -4.04
N TRP A 32 -17.57 -8.99 -2.79
CA TRP A 32 -18.81 -9.13 -2.07
C TRP A 32 -19.95 -8.35 -2.77
N PRO A 33 -21.16 -8.91 -2.92
CA PRO A 33 -22.23 -8.28 -3.70
C PRO A 33 -22.77 -6.97 -3.13
N LYS A 34 -22.65 -6.80 -1.80
CA LYS A 34 -23.13 -5.61 -1.13
C LYS A 34 -22.23 -4.41 -1.46
N ASP A 35 -22.85 -3.31 -1.87
CA ASP A 35 -22.18 -2.05 -2.22
C ASP A 35 -21.13 -2.16 -3.35
N ALA A 36 -21.28 -3.16 -4.23
CA ALA A 36 -20.40 -3.44 -5.36
C ALA A 36 -20.68 -2.47 -6.54
N ILE A 37 -20.13 -1.25 -6.47
CA ILE A 37 -20.35 -0.18 -7.46
C ILE A 37 -19.89 -0.60 -8.87
N CYS A 38 -18.82 -1.37 -8.98
CA CYS A 38 -18.27 -1.81 -10.27
C CYS A 38 -19.14 -2.83 -11.02
N LYS A 39 -20.15 -3.42 -10.37
CA LYS A 39 -20.98 -4.47 -10.94
C LYS A 39 -21.58 -4.10 -12.32
N GLU A 40 -21.95 -2.83 -12.52
CA GLU A 40 -22.56 -2.34 -13.75
C GLU A 40 -21.53 -1.90 -14.81
N TYR A 41 -20.24 -2.01 -14.51
CA TYR A 41 -19.15 -1.51 -15.36
C TYR A 41 -18.18 -2.63 -15.79
N VAL A 42 -18.57 -3.88 -15.61
CA VAL A 42 -17.80 -5.08 -16.00
C VAL A 42 -18.67 -6.05 -16.76
N ASP A 43 -18.06 -6.89 -17.57
CA ASP A 43 -18.80 -7.88 -18.36
C ASP A 43 -19.38 -8.99 -17.47
N HIS A 44 -18.61 -9.41 -16.43
CA HIS A 44 -19.00 -10.45 -15.49
C HIS A 44 -18.71 -10.05 -14.07
N PHE A 45 -19.75 -9.98 -13.24
CA PHE A 45 -19.62 -9.80 -11.80
C PHE A 45 -19.75 -11.14 -11.09
N ILE A 46 -18.70 -11.53 -10.37
CA ILE A 46 -18.60 -12.81 -9.66
C ILE A 46 -18.70 -12.56 -8.16
N PRO A 47 -19.77 -13.01 -7.48
CA PRO A 47 -20.04 -12.73 -6.10
C PRO A 47 -19.22 -13.60 -5.12
N ILE A 48 -17.91 -13.65 -5.34
CA ILE A 48 -16.93 -14.33 -4.49
C ILE A 48 -16.21 -13.26 -3.67
N SER A 49 -16.15 -13.47 -2.35
CA SER A 49 -15.42 -12.56 -1.45
C SER A 49 -13.93 -12.52 -1.81
N ILE A 50 -13.32 -11.34 -1.73
CA ILE A 50 -11.87 -11.20 -1.93
C ILE A 50 -11.04 -11.99 -0.92
N PHE A 51 -11.62 -12.42 0.19
CA PHE A 51 -10.97 -13.27 1.19
C PHE A 51 -11.00 -14.76 0.84
N GLU A 52 -11.81 -15.17 -0.13
CA GLU A 52 -11.92 -16.55 -0.62
C GLU A 52 -10.95 -16.76 -1.80
N MET A 53 -9.66 -16.48 -1.54
CA MET A 53 -8.62 -16.43 -2.59
C MET A 53 -8.50 -17.71 -3.40
N ASP A 54 -8.62 -18.89 -2.77
CA ASP A 54 -8.55 -20.18 -3.48
C ASP A 54 -9.74 -20.41 -4.41
N GLU A 55 -10.92 -19.89 -4.06
CA GLU A 55 -12.09 -19.95 -4.92
C GLU A 55 -11.93 -19.03 -6.13
N ILE A 56 -11.37 -17.84 -5.93
CA ILE A 56 -11.00 -16.92 -7.02
C ILE A 56 -10.00 -17.60 -7.96
N VAL A 57 -8.98 -18.28 -7.44
CA VAL A 57 -7.99 -19.03 -8.24
C VAL A 57 -8.67 -20.07 -9.11
N ARG A 58 -9.55 -20.91 -8.51
CA ARG A 58 -10.27 -21.95 -9.27
C ARG A 58 -11.11 -21.36 -10.41
N TYR A 59 -11.89 -20.31 -10.12
CA TYR A 59 -12.70 -19.66 -11.12
C TYR A 59 -11.83 -19.05 -12.24
N CYS A 60 -10.74 -18.37 -11.89
CA CYS A 60 -9.81 -17.81 -12.86
C CYS A 60 -9.13 -18.89 -13.74
N GLN A 61 -8.88 -20.08 -13.22
CA GLN A 61 -8.37 -21.22 -13.99
C GLN A 61 -9.41 -21.72 -15.01
N GLU A 62 -10.66 -21.87 -14.58
CA GLU A 62 -11.76 -22.32 -15.46
C GLU A 62 -11.97 -21.39 -16.67
N ILE A 63 -11.90 -20.09 -16.44
CA ILE A 63 -12.06 -19.08 -17.51
C ILE A 63 -10.77 -18.78 -18.27
N ASN A 64 -9.62 -19.36 -17.88
CA ASN A 64 -8.31 -19.09 -18.47
C ASN A 64 -7.98 -17.58 -18.51
N VAL A 65 -8.01 -16.90 -17.37
CA VAL A 65 -7.73 -15.47 -17.26
C VAL A 65 -6.30 -15.14 -17.71
N ASP A 66 -6.11 -14.03 -18.42
CA ASP A 66 -4.79 -13.58 -18.90
C ASP A 66 -4.01 -12.78 -17.86
N GLY A 67 -4.71 -12.08 -16.96
CA GLY A 67 -4.10 -11.26 -15.92
C GLY A 67 -5.04 -11.02 -14.76
N VAL A 68 -4.45 -10.62 -13.63
CA VAL A 68 -5.17 -10.28 -12.40
C VAL A 68 -4.74 -8.90 -11.95
N VAL A 69 -5.69 -8.02 -11.60
CA VAL A 69 -5.37 -6.63 -11.25
C VAL A 69 -6.31 -6.08 -10.18
N SER A 70 -5.81 -5.12 -9.43
CA SER A 70 -6.60 -4.23 -8.59
C SER A 70 -5.85 -2.91 -8.38
N ASN A 71 -6.51 -1.96 -7.73
CA ASN A 71 -5.95 -0.70 -7.26
C ASN A 71 -6.62 -0.26 -5.97
N ALA A 72 -6.12 0.83 -5.37
CA ALA A 72 -6.72 1.55 -4.24
C ALA A 72 -6.88 0.78 -2.92
N SER A 73 -6.26 -0.39 -2.73
CA SER A 73 -6.35 -1.13 -1.46
C SER A 73 -5.17 -2.07 -1.25
N GLU A 74 -4.53 -1.99 -0.07
CA GLU A 74 -3.48 -2.94 0.35
C GLU A 74 -4.00 -4.39 0.42
N THR A 75 -5.27 -4.58 0.83
CA THR A 75 -5.89 -5.91 0.90
C THR A 75 -6.04 -6.51 -0.48
N THR A 76 -6.53 -5.75 -1.45
CA THR A 76 -6.69 -6.27 -2.81
C THR A 76 -5.35 -6.50 -3.51
N ALA A 77 -4.31 -5.73 -3.20
CA ALA A 77 -2.96 -5.98 -3.71
C ALA A 77 -2.43 -7.36 -3.28
N LEU A 78 -2.70 -7.75 -2.03
CA LEU A 78 -2.33 -9.07 -1.51
C LEU A 78 -3.06 -10.20 -2.25
N VAL A 79 -4.36 -10.03 -2.50
CA VAL A 79 -5.18 -11.01 -3.24
C VAL A 79 -4.70 -11.13 -4.69
N VAL A 80 -4.42 -10.01 -5.36
CA VAL A 80 -3.85 -10.00 -6.73
C VAL A 80 -2.56 -10.80 -6.77
N ALA A 81 -1.64 -10.54 -5.83
CA ALA A 81 -0.37 -11.25 -5.78
C ALA A 81 -0.54 -12.77 -5.58
N TYR A 82 -1.43 -13.17 -4.66
CA TYR A 82 -1.73 -14.58 -4.40
C TYR A 82 -2.32 -15.27 -5.64
N VAL A 83 -3.38 -14.69 -6.20
CA VAL A 83 -4.07 -15.29 -7.36
C VAL A 83 -3.15 -15.34 -8.57
N ALA A 84 -2.43 -14.26 -8.87
CA ALA A 84 -1.48 -14.23 -9.99
C ALA A 84 -0.37 -15.26 -9.83
N GLU A 85 0.21 -15.43 -8.64
CA GLU A 85 1.24 -16.42 -8.36
C GLU A 85 0.73 -17.85 -8.58
N LYS A 86 -0.47 -18.20 -8.07
CA LYS A 86 -1.10 -19.51 -8.29
C LYS A 86 -1.42 -19.80 -9.74
N LEU A 87 -1.67 -18.77 -10.55
CA LEU A 87 -1.96 -18.87 -11.98
C LEU A 87 -0.71 -18.78 -12.87
N GLY A 88 0.48 -18.58 -12.28
CA GLY A 88 1.71 -18.34 -13.05
C GLY A 88 1.65 -17.05 -13.89
N LYS A 89 0.89 -16.05 -13.43
CA LYS A 89 0.79 -14.74 -14.08
C LYS A 89 1.78 -13.76 -13.47
N GLN A 90 2.15 -12.74 -14.23
CA GLN A 90 3.11 -11.74 -13.83
C GLN A 90 2.52 -10.80 -12.75
N ALA A 91 3.17 -10.75 -11.61
CA ALA A 91 2.87 -9.85 -10.49
C ALA A 91 4.09 -9.78 -9.55
N THR A 92 4.08 -8.84 -8.61
CA THR A 92 4.95 -8.93 -7.44
C THR A 92 4.54 -10.13 -6.61
N SER A 93 5.51 -10.91 -6.08
CA SER A 93 5.22 -12.14 -5.36
C SER A 93 4.36 -11.91 -4.12
N TYR A 94 3.54 -12.88 -3.76
CA TYR A 94 2.69 -12.82 -2.56
C TYR A 94 3.50 -12.54 -1.29
N GLN A 95 4.66 -13.19 -1.14
CA GLN A 95 5.54 -12.97 0.00
C GLN A 95 6.12 -11.55 0.04
N ALA A 96 6.45 -10.96 -1.12
CA ALA A 96 6.93 -9.58 -1.18
C ALA A 96 5.85 -8.59 -0.73
N ILE A 97 4.61 -8.76 -1.18
CA ILE A 97 3.49 -7.90 -0.74
C ILE A 97 3.22 -8.05 0.76
N LEU A 98 3.25 -9.28 1.31
CA LEU A 98 3.15 -9.49 2.76
C LEU A 98 4.24 -8.77 3.55
N ASN A 99 5.47 -8.82 3.04
CA ASN A 99 6.61 -8.18 3.67
C ASN A 99 6.51 -6.65 3.63
N ILE A 100 6.03 -6.08 2.51
CA ILE A 100 5.84 -4.63 2.35
C ILE A 100 4.78 -4.09 3.33
N GLN A 101 3.77 -4.89 3.68
CA GLN A 101 2.78 -4.51 4.69
C GLN A 101 3.34 -4.51 6.12
N ASN A 102 4.53 -5.07 6.35
CA ASN A 102 5.23 -5.05 7.62
C ASN A 102 6.17 -3.82 7.70
N LYS A 103 5.81 -2.84 8.53
CA LYS A 103 6.57 -1.60 8.68
C LYS A 103 8.01 -1.81 9.15
N GLU A 104 8.23 -2.79 10.03
CA GLU A 104 9.57 -3.13 10.51
C GLU A 104 10.45 -3.67 9.38
N PHE A 105 9.92 -4.59 8.58
CA PHE A 105 10.61 -5.14 7.43
C PHE A 105 11.04 -4.02 6.45
N VAL A 106 10.11 -3.11 6.13
CA VAL A 106 10.41 -1.99 5.23
C VAL A 106 11.52 -1.10 5.81
N ARG A 107 11.46 -0.74 7.11
CA ARG A 107 12.51 0.06 7.76
C ARG A 107 13.87 -0.63 7.75
N GLN A 108 13.91 -1.94 8.00
CA GLN A 108 15.15 -2.73 7.96
C GLN A 108 15.73 -2.80 6.55
N LYS A 109 14.90 -3.05 5.54
CA LYS A 109 15.33 -3.20 4.14
C LYS A 109 15.78 -1.88 3.50
N THR A 110 15.18 -0.78 3.89
CA THR A 110 15.53 0.53 3.36
C THR A 110 16.68 1.21 4.12
N ASN A 111 17.09 0.64 5.25
CA ASN A 111 18.23 1.17 6.02
C ASN A 111 19.53 1.07 5.21
N GLY A 112 20.25 2.18 5.12
CA GLY A 112 21.52 2.28 4.39
C GLY A 112 21.39 2.55 2.89
N ILE A 113 20.20 2.75 2.35
CA ILE A 113 20.03 3.24 0.97
C ILE A 113 20.60 4.67 0.90
N GLU A 114 21.53 4.90 -0.03
CA GLU A 114 22.18 6.19 -0.21
C GLU A 114 21.15 7.31 -0.51
N GLY A 115 21.23 8.40 0.23
CA GLY A 115 20.33 9.54 0.11
C GLY A 115 19.01 9.41 0.91
N LEU A 116 18.70 8.24 1.44
CA LEU A 116 17.56 8.03 2.32
C LEU A 116 17.95 8.31 3.77
N GLY A 117 17.17 9.15 4.45
CA GLY A 117 17.36 9.40 5.88
C GLY A 117 17.12 8.15 6.73
N HIS A 118 18.01 7.89 7.68
CA HIS A 118 17.82 6.81 8.65
C HIS A 118 16.83 7.24 9.74
N VAL A 119 15.78 6.46 9.95
CA VAL A 119 14.77 6.67 11.00
C VAL A 119 14.96 5.61 12.07
N ARG A 120 15.25 6.05 13.29
CA ARG A 120 15.37 5.14 14.45
C ARG A 120 13.99 4.61 14.84
N PHE A 121 13.91 3.33 15.14
CA PHE A 121 12.67 2.71 15.60
C PHE A 121 12.92 1.57 16.59
N THR A 122 11.88 1.25 17.35
CA THR A 122 11.83 0.12 18.28
C THR A 122 10.49 -0.59 18.12
N VAL A 123 10.50 -1.92 18.13
CA VAL A 123 9.26 -2.73 18.03
C VAL A 123 9.07 -3.52 19.31
N GLY A 124 7.84 -3.57 19.81
CA GLY A 124 7.48 -4.30 21.02
C GLY A 124 5.97 -4.30 21.28
N LYS A 125 5.56 -4.92 22.38
CA LYS A 125 4.19 -4.77 22.88
C LYS A 125 3.96 -3.38 23.44
N LEU A 126 2.73 -2.90 23.42
CA LEU A 126 2.36 -1.55 23.81
C LEU A 126 2.92 -1.14 25.18
N ASN A 127 2.87 -2.03 26.17
CA ASN A 127 3.30 -1.74 27.54
C ASN A 127 4.80 -1.95 27.77
N ASP A 128 5.50 -2.62 26.86
CA ASP A 128 6.89 -3.02 27.03
C ASP A 128 7.84 -2.23 26.10
N ILE A 129 7.28 -1.43 25.17
CA ILE A 129 8.06 -0.71 24.18
C ILE A 129 8.77 0.49 24.82
N ILE A 130 10.09 0.47 24.83
CA ILE A 130 10.93 1.54 25.34
C ILE A 130 11.80 2.08 24.19
N PRO A 131 11.46 3.25 23.62
CA PRO A 131 12.27 3.85 22.57
C PRO A 131 13.67 4.23 23.09
N THR A 132 14.69 3.97 22.26
CA THR A 132 16.09 4.33 22.55
C THR A 132 16.46 5.72 22.03
N PHE A 133 15.48 6.49 21.60
CA PHE A 133 15.63 7.84 21.03
C PHE A 133 14.70 8.84 21.76
N PRO A 134 15.01 10.17 21.72
CA PRO A 134 14.25 11.16 22.44
C PRO A 134 12.86 11.41 21.85
N TYR A 135 12.03 12.10 22.64
CA TYR A 135 10.79 12.71 22.16
C TYR A 135 11.08 13.84 21.15
N PRO A 136 10.12 14.14 20.25
CA PRO A 136 8.88 13.41 20.04
C PRO A 136 9.09 12.16 19.17
N TYR A 137 8.16 11.21 19.28
CA TYR A 137 8.11 10.04 18.41
C TYR A 137 6.66 9.67 18.02
N VAL A 138 6.52 8.83 17.02
CA VAL A 138 5.23 8.27 16.59
C VAL A 138 5.13 6.83 17.06
N LEU A 139 4.07 6.50 17.79
CA LEU A 139 3.73 5.14 18.18
C LEU A 139 2.59 4.66 17.30
N LYS A 140 2.76 3.54 16.61
CA LYS A 140 1.78 3.01 15.67
C LYS A 140 1.74 1.48 15.67
N PRO A 141 0.59 0.85 15.38
CA PRO A 141 0.54 -0.60 15.21
C PRO A 141 1.50 -1.04 14.09
N LEU A 142 2.19 -2.16 14.30
CA LEU A 142 3.11 -2.71 13.32
C LEU A 142 2.39 -3.13 12.04
N LYS A 143 1.18 -3.70 12.20
CA LYS A 143 0.26 -4.04 11.12
C LYS A 143 -0.97 -3.12 11.17
N GLY A 144 -1.54 -2.81 10.02
CA GLY A 144 -2.73 -1.97 9.90
C GLY A 144 -2.52 -0.75 9.01
N ALA A 145 -3.64 -0.22 8.53
CA ALA A 145 -3.73 0.90 7.59
C ALA A 145 -4.59 2.04 8.17
N SER A 146 -4.79 3.09 7.38
CA SER A 146 -5.73 4.20 7.66
C SER A 146 -5.46 4.96 8.96
N LYS A 147 -4.21 5.01 9.43
CA LYS A 147 -3.76 5.73 10.64
C LYS A 147 -4.45 5.29 11.95
N LYS A 148 -5.19 4.17 11.94
CA LYS A 148 -5.85 3.61 13.14
C LYS A 148 -4.79 3.25 14.20
N GLY A 149 -4.94 3.80 15.41
CA GLY A 149 -4.03 3.55 16.54
C GLY A 149 -2.68 4.27 16.43
N VAL A 150 -2.51 5.24 15.54
CA VAL A 150 -1.32 6.09 15.46
C VAL A 150 -1.39 7.19 16.54
N ASN A 151 -0.33 7.33 17.33
CA ASN A 151 -0.22 8.33 18.39
C ASN A 151 1.06 9.15 18.25
N PHE A 152 0.96 10.44 18.39
CA PHE A 152 2.10 11.34 18.54
C PHE A 152 2.46 11.46 20.02
N VAL A 153 3.66 11.08 20.39
CA VAL A 153 4.15 11.05 21.77
C VAL A 153 5.18 12.17 21.94
N SER A 154 4.73 13.28 22.51
CA SER A 154 5.57 14.48 22.71
C SER A 154 6.34 14.47 24.04
N GLY A 155 6.03 13.56 24.95
CA GLY A 155 6.68 13.45 26.25
C GLY A 155 6.03 12.37 27.12
N ILE A 156 6.58 12.18 28.32
CA ILE A 156 6.16 11.12 29.27
C ILE A 156 4.68 11.21 29.70
N LYS A 157 4.08 12.39 29.59
CA LYS A 157 2.66 12.62 29.93
C LYS A 157 1.71 12.51 28.75
N SER A 158 2.19 12.11 27.57
CA SER A 158 1.32 11.95 26.41
C SER A 158 0.29 10.85 26.64
N CYS A 159 -0.97 11.15 26.34
CA CYS A 159 -2.03 10.15 26.38
C CYS A 159 -1.95 9.29 25.12
N ILE A 160 -1.85 7.99 25.28
CA ILE A 160 -1.83 7.02 24.20
C ILE A 160 -3.21 6.38 24.11
N THR A 161 -3.85 6.50 22.94
CA THR A 161 -5.16 5.92 22.66
C THR A 161 -5.02 4.82 21.60
N VAL A 162 -5.37 3.61 21.98
CA VAL A 162 -5.31 2.44 21.09
C VAL A 162 -6.66 1.74 21.10
N PRO A 163 -7.27 1.46 19.94
CA PRO A 163 -8.47 0.64 19.84
C PRO A 163 -8.27 -0.74 20.46
N ASP A 164 -9.32 -1.30 21.08
CA ASP A 164 -9.24 -2.56 21.83
C ASP A 164 -8.76 -3.73 20.97
N ASP A 165 -9.19 -3.78 19.73
CA ASP A 165 -8.80 -4.81 18.76
C ASP A 165 -7.32 -4.78 18.34
N LEU A 166 -6.58 -3.72 18.70
CA LEU A 166 -5.16 -3.59 18.39
C LEU A 166 -4.24 -3.73 19.62
N LYS A 167 -4.77 -3.71 20.82
CA LYS A 167 -3.98 -3.64 22.09
C LYS A 167 -3.00 -4.81 22.27
N ASP A 168 -3.39 -6.01 21.84
CA ASP A 168 -2.58 -7.22 21.99
C ASP A 168 -1.51 -7.38 20.90
N GLY A 169 -1.51 -6.49 19.91
CA GLY A 169 -0.59 -6.51 18.78
C GLY A 169 0.79 -5.95 19.11
N LEU A 170 1.68 -6.04 18.13
CA LEU A 170 2.97 -5.37 18.16
C LEU A 170 2.84 -3.93 17.66
N PHE A 171 3.59 -3.04 18.29
CA PHE A 171 3.72 -1.64 17.96
C PHE A 171 5.13 -1.29 17.51
N MET A 172 5.23 -0.24 16.72
CA MET A 172 6.48 0.41 16.38
C MET A 172 6.47 1.81 16.98
N ALA A 173 7.43 2.14 17.82
CA ALA A 173 7.81 3.51 18.14
C ALA A 173 8.86 3.95 17.13
N GLU A 174 8.66 5.07 16.47
CA GLU A 174 9.48 5.58 15.38
C GLU A 174 9.79 7.05 15.60
N GLU A 175 11.04 7.45 15.41
CA GLU A 175 11.45 8.84 15.50
C GLU A 175 10.56 9.74 14.65
N TYR A 176 10.06 10.84 15.23
CA TYR A 176 9.26 11.79 14.48
C TYR A 176 10.13 12.62 13.55
N ILE A 177 9.82 12.57 12.28
CA ILE A 177 10.47 13.39 11.26
C ILE A 177 9.53 14.54 10.90
N SER A 178 9.96 15.77 11.14
CA SER A 178 9.23 16.96 10.71
C SER A 178 9.64 17.35 9.30
N GLY A 179 8.68 17.80 8.51
CA GLY A 179 8.93 18.27 7.15
C GLY A 179 7.69 18.19 6.27
N GLN A 180 7.85 18.59 5.03
CA GLN A 180 6.80 18.48 4.03
C GLN A 180 6.63 17.01 3.62
N GLU A 181 5.38 16.54 3.53
CA GLU A 181 5.05 15.19 3.13
C GLU A 181 4.78 15.13 1.62
N TYR A 182 5.26 14.05 1.01
CA TYR A 182 5.01 13.73 -0.40
C TYR A 182 4.58 12.28 -0.53
N SER A 183 3.72 12.04 -1.52
CA SER A 183 3.40 10.70 -2.01
C SER A 183 4.02 10.56 -3.40
N ILE A 184 4.55 9.40 -3.69
CA ILE A 184 5.20 9.13 -4.98
C ILE A 184 4.48 7.96 -5.63
N GLU A 185 3.85 8.22 -6.76
CA GLU A 185 3.15 7.23 -7.54
C GLU A 185 4.09 6.66 -8.60
N SER A 186 4.23 5.34 -8.60
CA SER A 186 5.11 4.65 -9.54
C SER A 186 4.47 3.43 -10.18
N ILE A 187 5.02 3.00 -11.30
CA ILE A 187 4.72 1.74 -11.97
C ILE A 187 5.99 0.92 -12.09
N SER A 188 5.90 -0.34 -11.73
CA SER A 188 7.00 -1.30 -11.84
C SER A 188 6.64 -2.40 -12.83
N PHE A 189 7.62 -2.78 -13.65
CA PHE A 189 7.52 -3.86 -14.60
C PHE A 189 8.87 -4.55 -14.77
N ASN A 190 8.97 -5.82 -14.41
CA ASN A 190 10.22 -6.60 -14.43
C ASN A 190 11.37 -5.88 -13.74
N ASP A 191 11.17 -5.46 -12.49
CA ASP A 191 12.13 -4.74 -11.65
C ASP A 191 12.59 -3.36 -12.20
N ARG A 192 11.98 -2.89 -13.28
CA ARG A 192 12.10 -1.51 -13.72
C ARG A 192 11.01 -0.69 -13.06
N HIS A 193 11.41 0.43 -12.43
CA HIS A 193 10.51 1.31 -11.68
C HIS A 193 10.45 2.68 -12.36
N ASP A 194 9.29 3.03 -12.90
CA ASP A 194 9.05 4.33 -13.54
C ASP A 194 8.17 5.19 -12.62
N ILE A 195 8.68 6.33 -12.15
CA ILE A 195 7.94 7.27 -11.32
C ILE A 195 7.02 8.10 -12.21
N ILE A 196 5.71 7.94 -11.97
CA ILE A 196 4.67 8.60 -12.75
C ILE A 196 4.44 10.01 -12.23
N GLN A 197 4.32 10.17 -10.89
CA GLN A 197 3.97 11.44 -10.29
C GLN A 197 4.57 11.59 -8.89
N ILE A 198 4.77 12.83 -8.47
CA ILE A 198 5.07 13.22 -7.10
C ILE A 198 3.96 14.18 -6.67
N THR A 199 3.29 13.83 -5.58
CA THR A 199 2.16 14.57 -5.02
C THR A 199 2.57 15.20 -3.69
N GLU A 200 2.39 16.48 -3.54
CA GLU A 200 2.56 17.18 -2.28
C GLU A 200 1.33 16.97 -1.39
N LYS A 201 1.55 16.58 -0.14
CA LYS A 201 0.48 16.32 0.83
C LYS A 201 0.41 17.47 1.83
N VAL A 202 -0.72 18.14 1.90
CA VAL A 202 -1.02 19.10 2.96
C VAL A 202 -1.72 18.35 4.09
N THR A 203 -1.13 18.38 5.28
CA THR A 203 -1.68 17.70 6.46
C THR A 203 -1.82 18.67 7.62
N THR A 204 -2.63 18.31 8.63
CA THR A 204 -2.71 19.08 9.89
C THR A 204 -1.42 19.01 10.70
N GLY A 205 -0.47 18.15 10.32
CA GLY A 205 0.68 17.83 11.14
C GLY A 205 0.29 17.11 12.44
N ALA A 206 1.27 17.04 13.36
CA ALA A 206 1.05 16.46 14.68
C ALA A 206 -0.02 17.25 15.47
N PRO A 207 -0.83 16.61 16.31
CA PRO A 207 -0.83 15.18 16.64
C PRO A 207 -1.73 14.32 15.75
N HIS A 208 -2.52 14.90 14.85
CA HIS A 208 -3.61 14.20 14.17
C HIS A 208 -3.26 13.66 12.79
N PHE A 209 -2.31 14.30 12.08
CA PHE A 209 -1.82 13.90 10.74
C PHE A 209 -2.96 13.70 9.71
N VAL A 210 -4.03 14.51 9.80
CA VAL A 210 -5.15 14.45 8.86
C VAL A 210 -4.70 15.03 7.52
N GLU A 211 -4.96 14.33 6.44
CA GLU A 211 -4.71 14.82 5.08
C GLU A 211 -5.83 15.78 4.69
N LEU A 212 -5.47 16.99 4.29
CA LEU A 212 -6.38 18.08 3.92
C LEU A 212 -6.44 18.27 2.41
N GLU A 213 -5.28 18.28 1.75
CA GLU A 213 -5.18 18.54 0.32
C GLU A 213 -4.04 17.72 -0.30
N HIS A 214 -4.17 17.44 -1.60
CA HIS A 214 -3.14 16.85 -2.44
C HIS A 214 -2.90 17.77 -3.63
N HIS A 215 -1.66 18.24 -3.78
CA HIS A 215 -1.26 19.08 -4.92
C HIS A 215 -0.45 18.26 -5.92
N GLN A 216 -0.95 18.16 -7.14
CA GLN A 216 -0.37 17.38 -8.23
C GLN A 216 -0.20 18.25 -9.49
N PRO A 217 1.01 18.39 -10.04
CA PRO A 217 2.29 17.91 -9.51
C PRO A 217 2.74 18.69 -8.26
N ALA A 218 3.62 18.07 -7.45
CA ALA A 218 4.22 18.76 -6.31
C ALA A 218 5.09 19.93 -6.75
N HIS A 219 5.09 21.02 -5.97
CA HIS A 219 5.95 22.18 -6.21
C HIS A 219 7.36 21.93 -5.65
N LEU A 220 8.21 21.30 -6.45
CA LEU A 220 9.58 20.93 -6.07
C LEU A 220 10.63 21.68 -6.89
N SER A 221 11.76 21.97 -6.26
CA SER A 221 12.93 22.38 -7.05
C SER A 221 13.44 21.19 -7.88
N PRO A 222 14.00 21.43 -9.10
CA PRO A 222 14.52 20.34 -9.93
C PRO A 222 15.54 19.44 -9.23
N SER A 223 16.31 20.01 -8.28
CA SER A 223 17.31 19.26 -7.52
C SER A 223 16.66 18.27 -6.51
N ILE A 224 15.57 18.66 -5.86
CA ILE A 224 14.81 17.80 -4.93
C ILE A 224 14.05 16.74 -5.70
N GLU A 225 13.37 17.11 -6.79
CA GLU A 225 12.69 16.15 -7.65
C GLU A 225 13.65 15.06 -8.15
N LYS A 226 14.83 15.45 -8.62
CA LYS A 226 15.87 14.51 -9.06
C LYS A 226 16.30 13.56 -7.93
N LYS A 227 16.48 14.07 -6.70
CA LYS A 227 16.81 13.23 -5.53
C LYS A 227 15.72 12.21 -5.26
N ILE A 228 14.44 12.60 -5.24
CA ILE A 228 13.31 11.70 -5.05
C ILE A 228 13.30 10.63 -6.14
N ARG A 229 13.41 11.02 -7.42
CA ARG A 229 13.42 10.07 -8.54
C ARG A 229 14.59 9.08 -8.50
N ASN A 230 15.70 9.46 -7.92
CA ASN A 230 16.86 8.58 -7.77
C ASN A 230 16.74 7.60 -6.59
N ILE A 231 16.03 7.98 -5.50
CA ILE A 231 15.97 7.19 -4.29
C ILE A 231 14.84 6.15 -4.30
N ILE A 232 13.75 6.40 -5.02
CA ILE A 232 12.58 5.51 -5.03
C ILE A 232 12.86 4.14 -5.66
N PRO A 233 13.51 4.03 -6.85
CA PRO A 233 13.81 2.73 -7.44
C PRO A 233 14.61 1.79 -6.51
N PRO A 234 15.70 2.22 -5.85
CA PRO A 234 16.39 1.41 -4.85
C PRO A 234 15.50 0.96 -3.68
N ILE A 235 14.57 1.80 -3.22
CA ILE A 235 13.61 1.43 -2.16
C ILE A 235 12.73 0.29 -2.65
N LEU A 236 12.08 0.42 -3.80
CA LEU A 236 11.20 -0.60 -4.37
C LEU A 236 11.93 -1.93 -4.60
N SER A 237 13.15 -1.86 -5.16
CA SER A 237 14.00 -3.03 -5.36
C SER A 237 14.38 -3.70 -4.04
N SER A 238 14.68 -2.93 -2.97
CA SER A 238 15.08 -3.47 -1.67
C SER A 238 14.00 -4.31 -0.99
N VAL A 239 12.73 -4.05 -1.30
CA VAL A 239 11.56 -4.79 -0.80
C VAL A 239 11.02 -5.81 -1.80
N ASN A 240 11.73 -6.05 -2.91
CA ASN A 240 11.35 -6.96 -4.00
C ASN A 240 10.00 -6.63 -4.65
N PHE A 241 9.68 -5.34 -4.78
CA PHE A 241 8.51 -4.90 -5.54
C PHE A 241 8.85 -4.87 -7.02
N SER A 242 8.39 -5.84 -7.79
CA SER A 242 8.83 -6.07 -9.17
C SER A 242 7.81 -5.68 -10.24
N ASN A 243 6.52 -5.79 -9.92
CA ASN A 243 5.43 -5.56 -10.88
C ASN A 243 4.20 -4.97 -10.19
N GLY A 244 3.63 -3.92 -10.74
CA GLY A 244 2.41 -3.28 -10.23
C GLY A 244 2.55 -1.77 -10.07
N ALA A 245 1.50 -1.15 -9.57
CA ALA A 245 1.50 0.25 -9.15
C ALA A 245 1.81 0.35 -7.65
N SER A 246 2.55 1.37 -7.25
CA SER A 246 2.88 1.66 -5.85
C SER A 246 2.75 3.15 -5.56
#